data_5d17c1a556b9ae441ba063998de96870
#
_entry.id   5d17c1a556b9ae441ba063998de96870
#
_cell.length_a   1.000
_cell.length_b   1.000
_cell.length_c   1.000
_cell.angle_alpha   90.00
_cell.angle_beta   90.00
_cell.angle_gamma   90.00
#
_symmetry.space_group_name_H-M   'P 1'
#
loop_
_entity.id
_entity.type
_entity.pdbx_description
1 polymer ?
#
loop_
_entity_poly.entity_id
_entity_poly.type
_entity_poly.pdbx_seq_one_letter_code
_entity_poly.pdbx_strand_id
1 'polypeptide(L)'
;MKGLRGLAFIFGCFKTSEYGSWIAVTIYANHRGGVHEAGAVLVASLVPATLAALGTGNLLVKFHAKTVLAWGMVVQAVGLATIALCIGQGAPVLVTYAAAVVTATAMVTSRPAISALLPALTPDARSITRAHVLLGWLDGAATLVGPAATAVCLLVADFPVAFLVFAAIAGLASAMAFRLPAGGEVELLEDDTPLKLGGALRRIARAPGPRAALLLLTAQGLLLGCLDLLVVAIPDRTHGSLASAGWYGTALGAGAIIGGTASVLLIGRRRLWPAAVASAVAAGGTVAALCATTSPVAASAVFVAIGAASALMLVACRATLQRLTELRLVSHVFAAAEALESAMLLAGALLVPLLVSTAGINGTCLVIAGILLAAAAVVLRPIATAEGAALGAFERVSALREVSALAHLGAAMLESLGRAAQPHTFAAGSALMTQGEPGDVYQVIVNGHVDISQNGSVINQLGPGSGVGELALLFPTPRTATVTATDEVNTLSLDRETFLLALTQQPPPTSVYALMQSRATDPFTDLPSSSRIGTEPV
;
A
#
# COMPACT_ATOMS: atom_id res chain seq x y z
N MET A 1 -10.55 -18.39 -17.43
CA MET A 1 -9.34 -17.88 -18.13
C MET A 1 -9.63 -16.93 -19.31
N LYS A 2 -10.68 -17.13 -20.15
CA LYS A 2 -11.00 -16.21 -21.25
C LYS A 2 -11.43 -14.82 -20.76
N GLY A 3 -12.24 -14.73 -19.69
CA GLY A 3 -12.70 -13.46 -19.11
C GLY A 3 -11.57 -12.61 -18.52
N LEU A 4 -10.63 -13.22 -17.79
CA LEU A 4 -9.48 -12.51 -17.20
C LEU A 4 -8.53 -11.94 -18.28
N ARG A 5 -8.28 -12.69 -19.37
CA ARG A 5 -7.47 -12.19 -20.51
C ARG A 5 -8.15 -11.01 -21.19
N GLY A 6 -9.50 -11.08 -21.36
CA GLY A 6 -10.27 -9.97 -21.87
C GLY A 6 -10.19 -8.73 -20.98
N LEU A 7 -10.36 -8.88 -19.68
CA LEU A 7 -10.23 -7.78 -18.72
C LEU A 7 -8.82 -7.18 -18.70
N ALA A 8 -7.77 -8.01 -18.75
CA ALA A 8 -6.38 -7.56 -18.82
C ALA A 8 -6.10 -6.73 -20.09
N PHE A 9 -6.61 -7.17 -21.24
CA PHE A 9 -6.48 -6.41 -22.48
C PHE A 9 -7.21 -5.06 -22.41
N ILE A 10 -8.46 -5.06 -21.92
CA ILE A 10 -9.25 -3.84 -21.71
C ILE A 10 -8.51 -2.88 -20.78
N PHE A 11 -7.95 -3.39 -19.67
CA PHE A 11 -7.18 -2.60 -18.72
C PHE A 11 -5.93 -1.98 -19.36
N GLY A 12 -5.16 -2.75 -20.13
CA GLY A 12 -3.99 -2.25 -20.84
C GLY A 12 -4.33 -1.14 -21.84
N CYS A 13 -5.39 -1.32 -22.64
CA CYS A 13 -5.90 -0.31 -23.56
C CYS A 13 -6.39 0.95 -22.81
N PHE A 14 -7.16 0.75 -21.74
CA PHE A 14 -7.66 1.84 -20.90
C PHE A 14 -6.50 2.69 -20.35
N LYS A 15 -5.51 2.04 -19.72
CA LYS A 15 -4.37 2.72 -19.13
C LYS A 15 -3.47 3.40 -20.16
N THR A 16 -3.24 2.78 -21.30
CA THR A 16 -2.48 3.40 -22.41
C THR A 16 -3.18 4.65 -22.93
N SER A 17 -4.50 4.58 -23.14
CA SER A 17 -5.30 5.74 -23.57
C SER A 17 -5.34 6.82 -22.47
N GLU A 18 -5.43 6.44 -21.19
CA GLU A 18 -5.42 7.36 -20.06
C GLU A 18 -4.11 8.15 -20.00
N TYR A 19 -2.96 7.47 -19.89
CA TYR A 19 -1.66 8.14 -19.77
C TYR A 19 -1.28 8.93 -21.03
N GLY A 20 -1.57 8.37 -22.21
CA GLY A 20 -1.26 9.03 -23.47
C GLY A 20 -2.09 10.29 -23.70
N SER A 21 -3.41 10.23 -23.49
CA SER A 21 -4.27 11.40 -23.67
C SER A 21 -4.05 12.46 -22.58
N TRP A 22 -3.71 12.05 -21.34
CA TRP A 22 -3.38 12.96 -20.26
C TRP A 22 -2.19 13.83 -20.62
N ILE A 23 -1.07 13.21 -21.07
CA ILE A 23 0.11 13.96 -21.49
C ILE A 23 -0.16 14.79 -22.75
N ALA A 24 -0.94 14.28 -23.70
CA ALA A 24 -1.29 15.01 -24.93
C ALA A 24 -2.08 16.29 -24.64
N VAL A 25 -3.08 16.24 -23.75
CA VAL A 25 -3.84 17.44 -23.31
C VAL A 25 -2.93 18.43 -22.60
N THR A 26 -2.03 17.97 -21.74
CA THR A 26 -1.11 18.83 -21.01
C THR A 26 -0.10 19.50 -21.95
N ILE A 27 0.44 18.79 -22.94
CA ILE A 27 1.33 19.36 -23.98
C ILE A 27 0.58 20.38 -24.82
N TYR A 28 -0.66 20.06 -25.23
CA TYR A 28 -1.49 20.97 -26.03
C TYR A 28 -1.77 22.28 -25.27
N ALA A 29 -2.16 22.19 -24.01
CA ALA A 29 -2.43 23.36 -23.19
C ALA A 29 -1.15 24.19 -22.94
N ASN A 30 -0.02 23.52 -22.67
CA ASN A 30 1.27 24.20 -22.51
C ASN A 30 1.72 24.91 -23.80
N HIS A 31 1.53 24.30 -24.95
CA HIS A 31 1.86 24.90 -26.25
C HIS A 31 1.05 26.15 -26.55
N ARG A 32 -0.20 26.23 -26.07
CA ARG A 32 -1.09 27.38 -26.31
C ARG A 32 -0.85 28.54 -25.36
N GLY A 33 -0.80 28.31 -24.07
CA GLY A 33 -0.77 29.35 -23.03
C GLY A 33 0.23 29.07 -21.91
N GLY A 34 1.23 28.23 -22.21
CA GLY A 34 2.29 27.88 -21.27
C GLY A 34 1.81 27.08 -20.08
N VAL A 35 2.67 26.99 -19.07
CA VAL A 35 2.45 26.17 -17.85
C VAL A 35 1.20 26.60 -17.08
N HIS A 36 0.79 27.87 -17.18
CA HIS A 36 -0.43 28.37 -16.53
C HIS A 36 -1.69 27.76 -17.13
N GLU A 37 -1.80 27.71 -18.45
CA GLU A 37 -2.94 27.10 -19.14
C GLU A 37 -2.95 25.58 -18.91
N ALA A 38 -1.79 24.92 -18.97
CA ALA A 38 -1.68 23.50 -18.65
C ALA A 38 -2.11 23.19 -17.21
N GLY A 39 -1.68 23.98 -16.24
CA GLY A 39 -2.10 23.84 -14.85
C GLY A 39 -3.60 24.06 -14.65
N ALA A 40 -4.17 25.09 -15.30
CA ALA A 40 -5.62 25.35 -15.24
C ALA A 40 -6.45 24.18 -15.79
N VAL A 41 -6.03 23.58 -16.92
CA VAL A 41 -6.72 22.43 -17.52
C VAL A 41 -6.61 21.18 -16.65
N LEU A 42 -5.44 20.94 -16.06
CA LEU A 42 -5.23 19.86 -15.10
C LEU A 42 -6.17 19.98 -13.91
N VAL A 43 -6.22 21.15 -13.28
CA VAL A 43 -7.11 21.42 -12.14
C VAL A 43 -8.57 21.28 -12.54
N ALA A 44 -8.97 21.86 -13.68
CA ALA A 44 -10.33 21.77 -14.21
C ALA A 44 -10.75 20.33 -14.49
N SER A 45 -9.81 19.44 -14.86
CA SER A 45 -10.05 18.03 -15.10
C SER A 45 -10.08 17.20 -13.82
N LEU A 46 -9.17 17.46 -12.87
CA LEU A 46 -9.03 16.69 -11.65
C LEU A 46 -10.16 16.94 -10.64
N VAL A 47 -10.65 18.18 -10.51
CA VAL A 47 -11.68 18.52 -9.51
C VAL A 47 -12.99 17.79 -9.80
N PRO A 48 -13.60 17.87 -11.02
CA PRO A 48 -14.82 17.12 -11.32
C PRO A 48 -14.61 15.59 -11.27
N ALA A 49 -13.44 15.11 -11.73
CA ALA A 49 -13.10 13.70 -11.70
C ALA A 49 -13.05 13.15 -10.26
N THR A 50 -12.44 13.89 -9.34
CA THR A 50 -12.38 13.52 -7.91
C THR A 50 -13.78 13.52 -7.27
N LEU A 51 -14.62 14.51 -7.58
CA LEU A 51 -16.00 14.56 -7.08
C LEU A 51 -16.83 13.41 -7.66
N ALA A 52 -16.67 13.07 -8.93
CA ALA A 52 -17.36 11.94 -9.56
C ALA A 52 -16.92 10.60 -8.97
N ALA A 53 -15.64 10.45 -8.57
CA ALA A 53 -15.14 9.26 -7.92
C ALA A 53 -15.91 8.92 -6.64
N LEU A 54 -16.29 9.94 -5.85
CA LEU A 54 -17.09 9.78 -4.62
C LEU A 54 -18.49 9.21 -4.90
N GLY A 55 -19.03 9.47 -6.09
CA GLY A 55 -20.35 8.97 -6.52
C GLY A 55 -20.34 7.61 -7.21
N THR A 56 -19.15 7.10 -7.57
CA THR A 56 -19.03 5.87 -8.39
C THR A 56 -19.56 4.62 -7.67
N GLY A 57 -19.42 4.56 -6.34
CA GLY A 57 -19.98 3.48 -5.53
C GLY A 57 -21.50 3.33 -5.75
N ASN A 58 -22.24 4.43 -5.73
CA ASN A 58 -23.69 4.44 -5.98
C ASN A 58 -24.05 4.00 -7.42
N LEU A 59 -23.16 4.27 -8.39
CA LEU A 59 -23.35 3.81 -9.77
C LEU A 59 -23.22 2.29 -9.88
N LEU A 60 -22.25 1.70 -9.18
CA LEU A 60 -22.00 0.25 -9.17
C LEU A 60 -23.07 -0.54 -8.41
N VAL A 61 -23.78 0.10 -7.47
CA VAL A 61 -24.97 -0.48 -6.83
C VAL A 61 -26.15 -0.55 -7.81
N LYS A 62 -26.31 0.48 -8.68
CA LYS A 62 -27.45 0.58 -9.61
C LYS A 62 -27.23 -0.16 -10.91
N PHE A 63 -25.99 -0.26 -11.38
CA PHE A 63 -25.64 -0.82 -12.69
C PHE A 63 -24.55 -1.86 -12.56
N HIS A 64 -24.59 -2.91 -13.37
CA HIS A 64 -23.55 -3.92 -13.43
C HIS A 64 -22.18 -3.28 -13.76
N ALA A 65 -21.14 -3.67 -13.08
CA ALA A 65 -19.78 -3.15 -13.26
C ALA A 65 -19.29 -3.20 -14.72
N LYS A 66 -19.67 -4.26 -15.46
CA LYS A 66 -19.44 -4.39 -16.91
C LYS A 66 -20.05 -3.22 -17.69
N THR A 67 -21.28 -2.84 -17.38
CA THR A 67 -22.02 -1.77 -18.07
C THR A 67 -21.40 -0.41 -17.80
N VAL A 68 -21.05 -0.15 -16.54
CA VAL A 68 -20.36 1.08 -16.13
C VAL A 68 -19.02 1.21 -16.86
N LEU A 69 -18.22 0.12 -16.91
CA LEU A 69 -16.94 0.09 -17.61
C LEU A 69 -17.11 0.34 -19.12
N ALA A 70 -18.02 -0.38 -19.78
CA ALA A 70 -18.20 -0.28 -21.22
C ALA A 70 -18.65 1.14 -21.64
N TRP A 71 -19.65 1.72 -20.95
CA TRP A 71 -20.11 3.07 -21.23
C TRP A 71 -19.09 4.14 -20.83
N GLY A 72 -18.36 3.96 -19.73
CA GLY A 72 -17.25 4.84 -19.38
C GLY A 72 -16.21 4.94 -20.49
N MET A 73 -15.88 3.82 -21.14
CA MET A 73 -14.96 3.79 -22.28
C MET A 73 -15.57 4.34 -23.56
N VAL A 74 -16.90 4.23 -23.79
CA VAL A 74 -17.57 4.96 -24.88
C VAL A 74 -17.42 6.46 -24.69
N VAL A 75 -17.73 6.96 -23.51
CA VAL A 75 -17.61 8.40 -23.20
C VAL A 75 -16.17 8.87 -23.39
N GLN A 76 -15.19 8.08 -22.95
CA GLN A 76 -13.77 8.37 -23.17
C GLN A 76 -13.43 8.44 -24.68
N ALA A 77 -13.83 7.44 -25.46
CA ALA A 77 -13.54 7.39 -26.89
C ALA A 77 -14.18 8.57 -27.64
N VAL A 78 -15.47 8.84 -27.37
CA VAL A 78 -16.20 9.97 -27.96
C VAL A 78 -15.58 11.30 -27.53
N GLY A 79 -15.25 11.46 -26.25
CA GLY A 79 -14.61 12.67 -25.74
C GLY A 79 -13.27 12.95 -26.40
N LEU A 80 -12.41 11.93 -26.54
CA LEU A 80 -11.11 12.06 -27.23
C LEU A 80 -11.28 12.38 -28.73
N ALA A 81 -12.24 11.75 -29.41
CA ALA A 81 -12.56 12.08 -30.78
C ALA A 81 -13.09 13.52 -30.92
N THR A 82 -13.90 13.99 -29.96
CA THR A 82 -14.37 15.38 -29.91
C THR A 82 -13.22 16.35 -29.74
N ILE A 83 -12.26 16.07 -28.85
CA ILE A 83 -11.04 16.88 -28.67
C ILE A 83 -10.29 16.96 -30.00
N ALA A 84 -10.07 15.83 -30.68
CA ALA A 84 -9.39 15.79 -31.97
C ALA A 84 -10.08 16.66 -33.02
N LEU A 85 -11.40 16.54 -33.13
CA LEU A 85 -12.22 17.33 -34.09
C LEU A 85 -12.17 18.83 -33.72
N CYS A 86 -12.30 19.20 -32.46
CA CYS A 86 -12.24 20.59 -32.03
C CYS A 86 -10.89 21.23 -32.37
N ILE A 87 -9.78 20.53 -32.13
CA ILE A 87 -8.44 21.02 -32.46
C ILE A 87 -8.27 21.11 -33.99
N GLY A 88 -8.68 20.07 -34.74
CA GLY A 88 -8.53 20.00 -36.19
C GLY A 88 -9.38 21.06 -36.95
N GLN A 89 -10.50 21.48 -36.39
CA GLN A 89 -11.38 22.49 -36.97
C GLN A 89 -11.14 23.90 -36.41
N GLY A 90 -10.21 24.08 -35.46
CA GLY A 90 -9.97 25.37 -34.83
C GLY A 90 -11.13 25.87 -33.96
N ALA A 91 -11.88 24.95 -33.36
CA ALA A 91 -13.01 25.26 -32.48
C ALA A 91 -12.56 26.07 -31.24
N PRO A 92 -13.48 26.81 -30.57
CA PRO A 92 -13.15 27.53 -29.35
C PRO A 92 -12.53 26.59 -28.31
N VAL A 93 -11.41 27.01 -27.74
CA VAL A 93 -10.62 26.18 -26.80
C VAL A 93 -11.41 25.72 -25.59
N LEU A 94 -12.39 26.51 -25.15
CA LEU A 94 -13.26 26.14 -24.03
C LEU A 94 -14.03 24.84 -24.30
N VAL A 95 -14.45 24.60 -25.55
CA VAL A 95 -15.13 23.36 -25.95
C VAL A 95 -14.16 22.17 -25.87
N THR A 96 -12.92 22.37 -26.35
CA THR A 96 -11.85 21.36 -26.26
C THR A 96 -11.58 20.97 -24.80
N TYR A 97 -11.45 21.96 -23.92
CA TYR A 97 -11.19 21.69 -22.50
C TYR A 97 -12.41 21.11 -21.76
N ALA A 98 -13.63 21.52 -22.12
CA ALA A 98 -14.83 20.90 -21.60
C ALA A 98 -14.90 19.40 -21.97
N ALA A 99 -14.55 19.07 -23.21
CA ALA A 99 -14.45 17.66 -23.65
C ALA A 99 -13.35 16.91 -22.88
N ALA A 100 -12.21 17.55 -22.59
CA ALA A 100 -11.14 16.95 -21.78
C ALA A 100 -11.59 16.67 -20.33
N VAL A 101 -12.32 17.59 -19.71
CA VAL A 101 -12.90 17.43 -18.36
C VAL A 101 -13.88 16.25 -18.31
N VAL A 102 -14.79 16.14 -19.28
CA VAL A 102 -15.75 15.04 -19.38
C VAL A 102 -15.00 13.70 -19.54
N THR A 103 -13.99 13.69 -20.42
CA THR A 103 -13.15 12.50 -20.66
C THR A 103 -12.42 12.06 -19.40
N ALA A 104 -11.75 12.98 -18.70
CA ALA A 104 -11.05 12.70 -17.45
C ALA A 104 -11.99 12.15 -16.37
N THR A 105 -13.21 12.71 -16.27
CA THR A 105 -14.23 12.25 -15.34
C THR A 105 -14.67 10.81 -15.66
N ALA A 106 -14.87 10.48 -16.93
CA ALA A 106 -15.21 9.12 -17.37
C ALA A 106 -14.08 8.10 -17.09
N MET A 107 -12.82 8.52 -17.21
CA MET A 107 -11.67 7.68 -16.88
C MET A 107 -11.64 7.31 -15.39
N VAL A 108 -11.82 8.28 -14.51
CA VAL A 108 -11.79 8.03 -13.06
C VAL A 108 -12.94 7.14 -12.61
N THR A 109 -14.14 7.31 -13.16
CA THR A 109 -15.31 6.46 -12.83
C THR A 109 -15.18 5.03 -13.34
N SER A 110 -14.35 4.78 -14.35
CA SER A 110 -14.11 3.43 -14.91
C SER A 110 -13.19 2.56 -14.02
N ARG A 111 -12.31 3.15 -13.20
CA ARG A 111 -11.34 2.42 -12.36
C ARG A 111 -12.02 1.49 -11.33
N PRO A 112 -13.00 1.93 -10.52
CA PRO A 112 -13.71 1.06 -9.58
C PRO A 112 -14.46 -0.08 -10.26
N ALA A 113 -14.98 0.14 -11.47
CA ALA A 113 -15.67 -0.90 -12.23
C ALA A 113 -14.73 -2.06 -12.63
N ILE A 114 -13.47 -1.75 -12.99
CA ILE A 114 -12.44 -2.77 -13.25
C ILE A 114 -12.14 -3.57 -11.99
N SER A 115 -11.97 -2.88 -10.86
CA SER A 115 -11.69 -3.53 -9.56
C SER A 115 -12.84 -4.43 -9.12
N ALA A 116 -14.08 -4.04 -9.37
CA ALA A 116 -15.28 -4.81 -9.05
C ALA A 116 -15.44 -6.07 -9.94
N LEU A 117 -14.98 -6.03 -11.19
CA LEU A 117 -15.03 -7.18 -12.11
C LEU A 117 -13.97 -8.25 -11.79
N LEU A 118 -12.88 -7.88 -11.13
CA LEU A 118 -11.75 -8.79 -10.93
C LEU A 118 -12.12 -10.03 -10.08
N PRO A 119 -12.76 -9.91 -8.90
CA PRO A 119 -13.21 -11.07 -8.12
C PRO A 119 -14.20 -11.94 -8.88
N ALA A 120 -15.13 -11.34 -9.64
CA ALA A 120 -16.12 -12.08 -10.41
C ALA A 120 -15.53 -12.95 -11.54
N LEU A 121 -14.32 -12.61 -12.01
CA LEU A 121 -13.62 -13.33 -13.09
C LEU A 121 -12.51 -14.26 -12.59
N THR A 122 -12.26 -14.30 -11.28
CA THR A 122 -11.19 -15.10 -10.64
C THR A 122 -11.78 -16.03 -9.58
N PRO A 123 -11.72 -17.35 -9.79
CA PRO A 123 -12.43 -18.33 -8.93
C PRO A 123 -11.74 -18.58 -7.58
N ASP A 124 -10.45 -18.24 -7.42
CA ASP A 124 -9.66 -18.55 -6.22
C ASP A 124 -8.70 -17.42 -5.84
N ALA A 125 -8.27 -17.39 -4.58
CA ALA A 125 -7.38 -16.35 -4.03
C ALA A 125 -6.02 -16.27 -4.76
N ARG A 126 -5.52 -17.40 -5.28
CA ARG A 126 -4.25 -17.44 -6.03
C ARG A 126 -4.41 -16.77 -7.40
N SER A 127 -5.55 -16.96 -8.06
CA SER A 127 -5.83 -16.32 -9.35
C SER A 127 -6.07 -14.82 -9.20
N ILE A 128 -6.68 -14.35 -8.09
CA ILE A 128 -6.80 -12.93 -7.76
C ILE A 128 -5.42 -12.29 -7.63
N THR A 129 -4.50 -12.90 -6.87
CA THR A 129 -3.14 -12.38 -6.73
C THR A 129 -2.40 -12.30 -8.06
N ARG A 130 -2.48 -13.34 -8.89
CA ARG A 130 -1.87 -13.34 -10.24
C ARG A 130 -2.47 -12.26 -11.13
N ALA A 131 -3.77 -12.02 -11.03
CA ALA A 131 -4.46 -10.97 -11.78
C ALA A 131 -3.98 -9.58 -11.35
N HIS A 132 -3.85 -9.30 -10.07
CA HIS A 132 -3.28 -8.03 -9.59
C HIS A 132 -1.84 -7.80 -10.07
N VAL A 133 -0.99 -8.84 -10.06
CA VAL A 133 0.37 -8.75 -10.60
C VAL A 133 0.34 -8.41 -12.09
N LEU A 134 -0.50 -9.10 -12.87
CA LEU A 134 -0.65 -8.84 -14.31
C LEU A 134 -1.13 -7.41 -14.58
N LEU A 135 -2.15 -6.94 -13.85
CA LEU A 135 -2.64 -5.57 -13.98
C LEU A 135 -1.57 -4.54 -13.60
N GLY A 136 -0.76 -4.81 -12.57
CA GLY A 136 0.37 -3.95 -12.21
C GLY A 136 1.43 -3.86 -13.31
N TRP A 137 1.77 -4.97 -13.97
CA TRP A 137 2.66 -4.96 -15.14
C TRP A 137 2.10 -4.19 -16.33
N LEU A 138 0.79 -4.33 -16.58
CA LEU A 138 0.10 -3.61 -17.66
C LEU A 138 0.02 -2.10 -17.37
N ASP A 139 -0.18 -1.71 -16.13
CA ASP A 139 -0.17 -0.30 -15.70
C ASP A 139 1.23 0.31 -15.92
N GLY A 140 2.28 -0.39 -15.47
CA GLY A 140 3.67 0.03 -15.71
C GLY A 140 4.02 0.13 -17.21
N ALA A 141 3.56 -0.83 -18.02
CA ALA A 141 3.76 -0.77 -19.47
C ALA A 141 3.01 0.41 -20.10
N ALA A 142 1.79 0.70 -19.64
CA ALA A 142 0.97 1.79 -20.16
C ALA A 142 1.55 3.17 -19.81
N THR A 143 2.14 3.33 -18.62
CA THR A 143 2.86 4.55 -18.22
C THR A 143 4.06 4.87 -19.14
N LEU A 144 4.62 3.85 -19.77
CA LEU A 144 5.69 4.03 -20.76
C LEU A 144 5.12 4.21 -22.17
N VAL A 145 4.18 3.34 -22.57
CA VAL A 145 3.67 3.29 -23.96
C VAL A 145 2.77 4.48 -24.28
N GLY A 146 1.95 4.96 -23.34
CA GLY A 146 1.04 6.08 -23.56
C GLY A 146 1.78 7.37 -23.95
N PRO A 147 2.70 7.89 -23.11
CA PRO A 147 3.49 9.06 -23.47
C PRO A 147 4.38 8.87 -24.70
N ALA A 148 4.94 7.65 -24.92
CA ALA A 148 5.70 7.35 -26.13
C ALA A 148 4.85 7.46 -27.39
N ALA A 149 3.63 6.94 -27.36
CA ALA A 149 2.69 7.04 -28.49
C ALA A 149 2.35 8.52 -28.75
N THR A 150 2.14 9.34 -27.71
CA THR A 150 1.95 10.78 -27.86
C THR A 150 3.17 11.43 -28.52
N ALA A 151 4.38 11.12 -28.05
CA ALA A 151 5.61 11.67 -28.64
C ALA A 151 5.75 11.31 -30.12
N VAL A 152 5.52 10.05 -30.46
CA VAL A 152 5.57 9.58 -31.87
C VAL A 152 4.51 10.29 -32.73
N CYS A 153 3.26 10.39 -32.24
CA CYS A 153 2.21 11.10 -32.97
C CYS A 153 2.58 12.57 -33.22
N LEU A 154 3.18 13.25 -32.24
CA LEU A 154 3.61 14.64 -32.38
C LEU A 154 4.88 14.82 -33.25
N LEU A 155 5.66 13.75 -33.48
CA LEU A 155 6.79 13.77 -34.41
C LEU A 155 6.36 13.61 -35.88
N VAL A 156 5.35 12.75 -36.15
CA VAL A 156 4.96 12.36 -37.50
C VAL A 156 3.68 13.04 -37.99
N ALA A 157 2.93 13.63 -37.06
CA ALA A 157 1.64 14.26 -37.31
C ALA A 157 1.37 15.37 -36.29
N ASP A 158 0.10 15.68 -36.04
CA ASP A 158 -0.37 16.74 -35.15
C ASP A 158 -1.20 16.21 -33.98
N PHE A 159 -1.57 17.11 -33.04
CA PHE A 159 -2.40 16.80 -31.88
C PHE A 159 -3.70 16.03 -32.22
N PRO A 160 -4.49 16.39 -33.27
CA PRO A 160 -5.70 15.64 -33.63
C PRO A 160 -5.45 14.16 -33.83
N VAL A 161 -4.34 13.78 -34.48
CA VAL A 161 -3.99 12.38 -34.73
C VAL A 161 -3.68 11.64 -33.43
N ALA A 162 -2.96 12.26 -32.50
CA ALA A 162 -2.69 11.66 -31.19
C ALA A 162 -4.01 11.33 -30.45
N PHE A 163 -4.94 12.27 -30.40
CA PHE A 163 -6.24 12.04 -29.76
C PHE A 163 -7.10 11.00 -30.48
N LEU A 164 -7.08 10.93 -31.81
CA LEU A 164 -7.77 9.90 -32.57
C LEU A 164 -7.22 8.50 -32.33
N VAL A 165 -5.90 8.36 -32.19
CA VAL A 165 -5.26 7.08 -31.83
C VAL A 165 -5.77 6.60 -30.47
N PHE A 166 -5.79 7.47 -29.45
CA PHE A 166 -6.29 7.10 -28.13
C PHE A 166 -7.80 6.88 -28.12
N ALA A 167 -8.57 7.62 -28.93
CA ALA A 167 -10.00 7.38 -29.12
C ALA A 167 -10.25 5.98 -29.71
N ALA A 168 -9.47 5.58 -30.71
CA ALA A 168 -9.57 4.25 -31.31
C ALA A 168 -9.22 3.14 -30.32
N ILE A 169 -8.17 3.32 -29.51
CA ILE A 169 -7.78 2.38 -28.45
C ILE A 169 -8.91 2.26 -27.41
N ALA A 170 -9.47 3.36 -26.95
CA ALA A 170 -10.59 3.37 -25.99
C ALA A 170 -11.86 2.73 -26.59
N GLY A 171 -12.15 3.02 -27.87
CA GLY A 171 -13.27 2.40 -28.61
C GLY A 171 -13.14 0.88 -28.74
N LEU A 172 -11.93 0.39 -29.04
CA LEU A 172 -11.63 -1.05 -29.07
C LEU A 172 -11.83 -1.69 -27.68
N ALA A 173 -11.33 -1.05 -26.65
CA ALA A 173 -11.52 -1.50 -25.28
C ALA A 173 -13.00 -1.54 -24.89
N SER A 174 -13.79 -0.53 -25.26
CA SER A 174 -15.24 -0.49 -25.06
C SER A 174 -15.95 -1.66 -25.75
N ALA A 175 -15.66 -1.88 -27.06
CA ALA A 175 -16.24 -2.98 -27.83
C ALA A 175 -15.96 -4.34 -27.20
N MET A 176 -14.76 -4.52 -26.62
CA MET A 176 -14.41 -5.74 -25.90
C MET A 176 -15.09 -5.80 -24.52
N ALA A 177 -15.28 -4.67 -23.82
CA ALA A 177 -15.97 -4.64 -22.55
C ALA A 177 -17.43 -5.09 -22.67
N PHE A 178 -18.12 -4.73 -23.74
CA PHE A 178 -19.47 -5.25 -24.03
C PHE A 178 -19.52 -6.77 -24.22
N ARG A 179 -18.42 -7.41 -24.64
CA ARG A 179 -18.31 -8.86 -24.83
C ARG A 179 -17.89 -9.64 -23.58
N LEU A 180 -17.53 -8.95 -22.50
CA LEU A 180 -17.23 -9.63 -21.22
C LEU A 180 -18.48 -10.37 -20.71
N PRO A 181 -18.33 -11.53 -20.07
CA PRO A 181 -19.45 -12.16 -19.37
C PRO A 181 -19.99 -11.19 -18.32
N ALA A 182 -21.30 -11.19 -18.13
CA ALA A 182 -21.91 -10.48 -17.01
C ALA A 182 -21.35 -11.12 -15.73
N GLY A 183 -20.53 -10.40 -15.00
CA GLY A 183 -20.10 -10.82 -13.65
C GLY A 183 -21.32 -10.90 -12.74
N GLY A 184 -21.28 -11.79 -11.73
CA GLY A 184 -22.31 -11.84 -10.70
C GLY A 184 -22.50 -10.49 -10.04
N GLU A 185 -23.63 -10.30 -9.40
CA GLU A 185 -23.90 -9.13 -8.58
C GLU A 185 -22.78 -9.00 -7.54
N VAL A 186 -22.16 -7.84 -7.49
CA VAL A 186 -21.19 -7.53 -6.46
C VAL A 186 -21.99 -7.31 -5.18
N GLU A 187 -22.06 -8.33 -4.35
CA GLU A 187 -22.52 -8.21 -2.98
C GLU A 187 -21.50 -7.30 -2.27
N LEU A 188 -21.80 -6.00 -2.21
CA LEU A 188 -21.05 -5.08 -1.38
C LEU A 188 -21.31 -5.53 0.05
N LEU A 189 -20.30 -6.15 0.67
CA LEU A 189 -20.33 -6.37 2.12
C LEU A 189 -20.60 -5.01 2.75
N GLU A 190 -21.78 -4.84 3.33
CA GLU A 190 -22.08 -3.72 4.20
C GLU A 190 -21.11 -3.80 5.37
N ASP A 191 -20.05 -3.00 5.29
CA ASP A 191 -19.08 -2.87 6.37
C ASP A 191 -19.81 -2.18 7.53
N ASP A 192 -20.05 -2.92 8.59
CA ASP A 192 -20.65 -2.44 9.83
C ASP A 192 -19.85 -1.24 10.36
N THR A 193 -20.48 -0.09 10.34
CA THR A 193 -20.01 1.23 10.81
C THR A 193 -18.96 1.93 9.93
N PRO A 194 -19.38 2.90 9.09
CA PRO A 194 -18.44 3.75 8.38
C PRO A 194 -17.68 4.63 9.38
N LEU A 195 -16.42 4.29 9.65
CA LEU A 195 -15.54 5.27 10.28
C LEU A 195 -15.44 6.46 9.32
N LYS A 196 -16.03 7.58 9.70
CA LYS A 196 -15.97 8.81 8.91
C LYS A 196 -14.49 9.11 8.62
N LEU A 197 -14.14 9.48 7.40
CA LEU A 197 -12.78 9.83 6.95
C LEU A 197 -12.03 10.68 8.00
N GLY A 198 -12.72 11.64 8.63
CA GLY A 198 -12.17 12.46 9.69
C GLY A 198 -11.77 11.70 10.96
N GLY A 199 -12.43 10.59 11.27
CA GLY A 199 -12.06 9.71 12.39
C GLY A 199 -10.76 8.94 12.12
N ALA A 200 -10.60 8.42 10.91
CA ALA A 200 -9.38 7.75 10.47
C ALA A 200 -8.18 8.71 10.46
N LEU A 201 -8.34 9.89 9.85
CA LEU A 201 -7.32 10.94 9.83
C LEU A 201 -6.91 11.39 11.25
N ARG A 202 -7.87 11.55 12.17
CA ARG A 202 -7.57 11.93 13.56
C ARG A 202 -6.77 10.84 14.30
N ARG A 203 -7.03 9.56 14.05
CA ARG A 203 -6.25 8.45 14.63
C ARG A 203 -4.84 8.41 14.07
N ILE A 204 -4.67 8.55 12.75
CA ILE A 204 -3.35 8.63 12.10
C ILE A 204 -2.56 9.81 12.66
N ALA A 205 -3.18 10.99 12.78
CA ALA A 205 -2.50 12.19 13.28
C ALA A 205 -1.95 12.03 14.71
N ARG A 206 -2.56 11.16 15.53
CA ARG A 206 -2.12 10.89 16.91
C ARG A 206 -1.00 9.86 17.01
N ALA A 207 -0.88 8.97 16.00
CA ALA A 207 0.14 7.92 16.00
C ALA A 207 1.37 8.39 15.20
N PRO A 208 2.56 8.52 15.82
CA PRO A 208 3.74 9.14 15.18
C PRO A 208 4.23 8.36 13.95
N GLY A 209 4.15 7.02 13.96
CA GLY A 209 4.59 6.18 12.86
C GLY A 209 3.70 6.28 11.62
N PRO A 210 2.40 5.96 11.69
CA PRO A 210 1.47 6.12 10.59
C PRO A 210 1.43 7.56 10.05
N ARG A 211 1.49 8.57 10.93
CA ARG A 211 1.57 9.98 10.54
C ARG A 211 2.82 10.28 9.70
N ALA A 212 3.99 9.74 10.08
CA ALA A 212 5.23 9.93 9.35
C ALA A 212 5.18 9.27 7.95
N ALA A 213 4.66 8.03 7.85
CA ALA A 213 4.47 7.36 6.57
C ALA A 213 3.47 8.10 5.67
N LEU A 214 2.37 8.61 6.26
CA LEU A 214 1.39 9.41 5.54
C LEU A 214 1.97 10.72 5.01
N LEU A 215 2.84 11.40 5.79
CA LEU A 215 3.51 12.63 5.35
C LEU A 215 4.38 12.38 4.11
N LEU A 216 5.10 11.26 4.03
CA LEU A 216 5.84 10.89 2.83
C LEU A 216 4.92 10.59 1.64
N LEU A 217 3.78 9.92 1.86
CA LEU A 217 2.79 9.67 0.80
C LEU A 217 2.17 10.97 0.29
N THR A 218 1.90 11.93 1.17
CA THR A 218 1.41 13.26 0.74
C THR A 218 2.46 14.03 -0.05
N ALA A 219 3.73 13.96 0.36
CA ALA A 219 4.83 14.54 -0.41
C ALA A 219 5.00 13.85 -1.78
N GLN A 220 4.74 12.54 -1.86
CA GLN A 220 4.70 11.78 -3.11
C GLN A 220 3.56 12.26 -4.03
N GLY A 221 2.34 12.44 -3.51
CA GLY A 221 1.22 12.97 -4.28
C GLY A 221 1.50 14.37 -4.82
N LEU A 222 2.09 15.25 -4.00
CA LEU A 222 2.54 16.57 -4.42
C LEU A 222 3.58 16.50 -5.55
N LEU A 223 4.57 15.62 -5.42
CA LEU A 223 5.59 15.40 -6.45
C LEU A 223 4.96 14.98 -7.77
N LEU A 224 4.02 14.03 -7.76
CA LEU A 224 3.35 13.57 -8.98
C LEU A 224 2.62 14.72 -9.68
N GLY A 225 1.84 15.54 -8.95
CA GLY A 225 1.17 16.70 -9.52
C GLY A 225 2.13 17.75 -10.06
N CYS A 226 3.30 17.91 -9.43
CA CYS A 226 4.36 18.79 -9.96
C CYS A 226 5.00 18.19 -11.23
N LEU A 227 5.23 16.88 -11.29
CA LEU A 227 5.86 16.21 -12.43
C LEU A 227 5.01 16.30 -13.69
N ASP A 228 3.68 16.23 -13.58
CA ASP A 228 2.76 16.38 -14.72
C ASP A 228 2.98 17.70 -15.47
N LEU A 229 3.37 18.76 -14.77
CA LEU A 229 3.66 20.07 -15.37
C LEU A 229 5.15 20.27 -15.68
N LEU A 230 6.07 19.73 -14.87
CA LEU A 230 7.50 19.82 -15.14
C LEU A 230 7.87 19.10 -16.44
N VAL A 231 7.22 17.97 -16.76
CA VAL A 231 7.43 17.22 -18.01
C VAL A 231 7.16 18.11 -19.23
N VAL A 232 6.18 19.00 -19.18
CA VAL A 232 5.84 19.90 -20.30
C VAL A 232 6.55 21.26 -20.23
N ALA A 233 7.08 21.66 -19.06
CA ALA A 233 7.80 22.92 -18.89
C ALA A 233 9.31 22.82 -19.22
N ILE A 234 9.92 21.66 -18.99
CA ILE A 234 11.38 21.47 -19.21
C ILE A 234 11.80 21.53 -20.69
N PRO A 235 11.01 21.10 -21.71
CA PRO A 235 11.36 21.25 -23.12
C PRO A 235 11.74 22.66 -23.53
N ASP A 236 11.03 23.67 -23.04
CA ASP A 236 11.30 25.08 -23.36
C ASP A 236 12.73 25.49 -22.95
N ARG A 237 13.24 24.93 -21.86
CA ARG A 237 14.59 25.21 -21.35
C ARG A 237 15.68 24.40 -22.06
N THR A 238 15.39 23.18 -22.46
CA THR A 238 16.36 22.27 -23.08
C THR A 238 16.40 22.39 -24.61
N HIS A 239 15.73 23.41 -25.17
CA HIS A 239 15.56 23.60 -26.62
C HIS A 239 14.99 22.34 -27.29
N GLY A 240 14.11 21.62 -26.58
CA GLY A 240 13.44 20.42 -27.07
C GLY A 240 12.26 20.76 -27.98
N SER A 241 11.85 19.78 -28.78
CA SER A 241 10.60 19.85 -29.55
C SER A 241 9.37 19.58 -28.68
N LEU A 242 8.16 19.81 -29.17
CA LEU A 242 6.92 19.43 -28.50
C LEU A 242 6.88 17.94 -28.11
N ALA A 243 7.44 17.08 -28.96
CA ALA A 243 7.57 15.65 -28.70
C ALA A 243 8.47 15.33 -27.51
N SER A 244 9.39 16.23 -27.12
CA SER A 244 10.30 16.00 -25.98
C SER A 244 9.54 15.81 -24.68
N ALA A 245 8.41 16.48 -24.47
CA ALA A 245 7.57 16.29 -23.30
C ALA A 245 7.01 14.85 -23.23
N GLY A 246 6.57 14.30 -24.37
CA GLY A 246 6.16 12.88 -24.42
C GLY A 246 7.30 11.91 -24.11
N TRP A 247 8.52 12.21 -24.61
CA TRP A 247 9.72 11.42 -24.28
C TRP A 247 10.11 11.53 -22.80
N TYR A 248 9.94 12.69 -22.16
CA TYR A 248 10.18 12.84 -20.71
C TYR A 248 9.15 12.06 -19.89
N GLY A 249 7.87 12.04 -20.32
CA GLY A 249 6.85 11.19 -19.73
C GLY A 249 7.20 9.70 -19.88
N THR A 250 7.68 9.28 -21.06
CA THR A 250 8.18 7.93 -21.33
C THR A 250 9.36 7.58 -20.42
N ALA A 251 10.32 8.48 -20.27
CA ALA A 251 11.48 8.32 -19.40
C ALA A 251 11.05 8.16 -17.93
N LEU A 252 10.09 8.97 -17.47
CA LEU A 252 9.49 8.85 -16.13
C LEU A 252 8.85 7.47 -15.93
N GLY A 253 8.07 7.00 -16.92
CA GLY A 253 7.45 5.67 -16.89
C GLY A 253 8.47 4.52 -16.91
N ALA A 254 9.52 4.62 -17.71
CA ALA A 254 10.63 3.66 -17.69
C ALA A 254 11.31 3.59 -16.32
N GLY A 255 11.55 4.75 -15.72
CA GLY A 255 12.05 4.85 -14.36
C GLY A 255 11.11 4.20 -13.34
N ALA A 256 9.80 4.44 -13.45
CA ALA A 256 8.81 3.86 -12.56
C ALA A 256 8.82 2.32 -12.62
N ILE A 257 9.01 1.72 -13.79
CA ILE A 257 9.18 0.27 -13.95
C ILE A 257 10.45 -0.21 -13.23
N ILE A 258 11.56 0.51 -13.40
CA ILE A 258 12.83 0.18 -12.73
C ILE A 258 12.66 0.24 -11.20
N GLY A 259 12.09 1.32 -10.67
CA GLY A 259 11.85 1.50 -9.24
C GLY A 259 10.86 0.49 -8.67
N GLY A 260 9.77 0.21 -9.41
CA GLY A 260 8.81 -0.83 -9.07
C GLY A 260 9.44 -2.22 -9.02
N THR A 261 10.30 -2.56 -9.98
CA THR A 261 11.06 -3.82 -9.97
C THR A 261 12.07 -3.86 -8.82
N ALA A 262 12.78 -2.76 -8.57
CA ALA A 262 13.71 -2.66 -7.44
C ALA A 262 13.01 -2.82 -6.08
N SER A 263 11.72 -2.50 -5.98
CA SER A 263 10.94 -2.70 -4.75
C SER A 263 10.85 -4.16 -4.31
N VAL A 264 11.09 -5.13 -5.21
CA VAL A 264 11.19 -6.56 -4.88
C VAL A 264 12.30 -6.80 -3.84
N LEU A 265 13.36 -5.99 -3.86
CA LEU A 265 14.43 -6.03 -2.86
C LEU A 265 13.99 -5.66 -1.44
N LEU A 266 12.79 -5.10 -1.30
CA LEU A 266 12.18 -4.78 0.01
C LEU A 266 11.46 -6.00 0.62
N ILE A 267 11.17 -7.03 -0.19
CA ILE A 267 10.49 -8.23 0.27
C ILE A 267 11.35 -8.93 1.32
N GLY A 268 10.75 -9.22 2.47
CA GLY A 268 11.45 -9.88 3.58
C GLY A 268 12.40 -8.99 4.39
N ARG A 269 12.59 -7.73 4.04
CA ARG A 269 13.38 -6.81 4.85
C ARG A 269 12.69 -6.52 6.18
N ARG A 270 13.44 -6.65 7.26
CA ARG A 270 12.95 -6.34 8.61
C ARG A 270 12.58 -4.85 8.75
N ARG A 271 13.35 -3.94 8.16
CA ARG A 271 13.17 -2.49 8.22
C ARG A 271 12.92 -1.91 6.84
N LEU A 272 11.81 -1.20 6.66
CA LEU A 272 11.43 -0.53 5.41
C LEU A 272 11.68 0.98 5.45
N TRP A 273 11.70 1.60 6.65
CA TRP A 273 11.89 3.04 6.80
C TRP A 273 13.14 3.59 6.08
N PRO A 274 14.31 2.86 6.03
CA PRO A 274 15.47 3.38 5.32
C PRO A 274 15.22 3.54 3.82
N ALA A 275 14.46 2.59 3.22
CA ALA A 275 14.11 2.67 1.81
C ALA A 275 13.12 3.81 1.54
N ALA A 276 12.12 4.01 2.41
CA ALA A 276 11.15 5.10 2.29
C ALA A 276 11.82 6.48 2.35
N VAL A 277 12.74 6.66 3.31
CA VAL A 277 13.47 7.94 3.46
C VAL A 277 14.50 8.13 2.35
N ALA A 278 15.29 7.09 2.04
CA ALA A 278 16.31 7.18 0.98
C ALA A 278 15.69 7.46 -0.40
N SER A 279 14.53 6.86 -0.71
CA SER A 279 13.83 7.14 -1.97
C SER A 279 13.26 8.56 -2.02
N ALA A 280 12.78 9.10 -0.90
CA ALA A 280 12.35 10.51 -0.83
C ALA A 280 13.53 11.48 -1.03
N VAL A 281 14.70 11.19 -0.42
CA VAL A 281 15.93 11.95 -0.63
C VAL A 281 16.40 11.84 -2.07
N ALA A 282 16.39 10.65 -2.66
CA ALA A 282 16.74 10.43 -4.05
C ALA A 282 15.80 11.18 -5.01
N ALA A 283 14.47 11.16 -4.75
CA ALA A 283 13.50 11.92 -5.53
C ALA A 283 13.77 13.43 -5.45
N GLY A 284 14.02 13.98 -4.26
CA GLY A 284 14.39 15.38 -4.09
C GLY A 284 15.70 15.75 -4.81
N GLY A 285 16.74 14.92 -4.65
CA GLY A 285 18.03 15.12 -5.31
C GLY A 285 17.94 15.06 -6.84
N THR A 286 17.16 14.13 -7.39
CA THR A 286 16.96 14.00 -8.84
C THR A 286 16.11 15.15 -9.41
N VAL A 287 15.08 15.62 -8.68
CA VAL A 287 14.35 16.83 -9.09
C VAL A 287 15.28 18.07 -9.09
N ALA A 288 16.13 18.22 -8.09
CA ALA A 288 17.14 19.30 -8.08
C ALA A 288 18.12 19.18 -9.25
N ALA A 289 18.50 17.95 -9.64
CA ALA A 289 19.40 17.70 -10.77
C ALA A 289 18.83 18.19 -12.12
N LEU A 290 17.50 18.34 -12.25
CA LEU A 290 16.89 18.97 -13.44
C LEU A 290 17.45 20.37 -13.67
N CYS A 291 17.83 21.11 -12.61
CA CYS A 291 18.42 22.45 -12.74
C CYS A 291 19.74 22.46 -13.55
N ALA A 292 20.48 21.38 -13.55
CA ALA A 292 21.76 21.25 -14.25
C ALA A 292 21.60 20.71 -15.70
N THR A 293 20.40 20.29 -16.11
CA THR A 293 20.19 19.70 -17.44
C THR A 293 20.13 20.81 -18.51
N THR A 294 20.90 20.67 -19.57
CA THR A 294 20.96 21.61 -20.70
C THR A 294 20.57 20.95 -22.02
N SER A 295 20.45 19.63 -22.05
CA SER A 295 20.08 18.87 -23.25
C SER A 295 18.87 17.96 -23.01
N PRO A 296 18.07 17.63 -24.04
CA PRO A 296 16.94 16.72 -23.91
C PRO A 296 17.34 15.32 -23.42
N VAL A 297 18.51 14.83 -23.82
CA VAL A 297 19.02 13.52 -23.40
C VAL A 297 19.33 13.49 -21.90
N ALA A 298 20.02 14.55 -21.40
CA ALA A 298 20.31 14.66 -19.97
C ALA A 298 19.03 14.77 -19.14
N ALA A 299 18.05 15.56 -19.59
CA ALA A 299 16.76 15.68 -18.94
C ALA A 299 16.01 14.33 -18.91
N SER A 300 16.00 13.58 -20.02
CA SER A 300 15.40 12.24 -20.06
C SER A 300 16.04 11.29 -19.05
N ALA A 301 17.37 11.28 -18.94
CA ALA A 301 18.07 10.44 -17.96
C ALA A 301 17.70 10.81 -16.52
N VAL A 302 17.55 12.10 -16.22
CA VAL A 302 17.10 12.56 -14.91
C VAL A 302 15.64 12.19 -14.65
N PHE A 303 14.74 12.26 -15.66
CA PHE A 303 13.35 11.79 -15.52
C PHE A 303 13.26 10.29 -15.25
N VAL A 304 14.13 9.46 -15.85
CA VAL A 304 14.22 8.03 -15.48
C VAL A 304 14.56 7.88 -13.99
N ALA A 305 15.54 8.63 -13.49
CA ALA A 305 15.93 8.56 -12.09
C ALA A 305 14.82 9.05 -11.15
N ILE A 306 14.11 10.14 -11.52
CA ILE A 306 12.92 10.62 -10.78
C ILE A 306 11.84 9.54 -10.73
N GLY A 307 11.50 8.93 -11.86
CA GLY A 307 10.51 7.87 -11.93
C GLY A 307 10.85 6.68 -11.06
N ALA A 308 12.13 6.26 -11.07
CA ALA A 308 12.61 5.14 -10.25
C ALA A 308 12.53 5.47 -8.73
N ALA A 309 12.99 6.64 -8.33
CA ALA A 309 12.94 7.08 -6.94
C ALA A 309 11.49 7.24 -6.45
N SER A 310 10.61 7.80 -7.29
CA SER A 310 9.20 8.05 -7.02
C SER A 310 8.42 6.72 -6.84
N ALA A 311 8.60 5.75 -7.73
CA ALA A 311 7.95 4.45 -7.63
C ALA A 311 8.43 3.66 -6.39
N LEU A 312 9.73 3.67 -6.11
CA LEU A 312 10.28 3.04 -4.91
C LEU A 312 9.75 3.71 -3.63
N MET A 313 9.65 5.04 -3.62
CA MET A 313 9.08 5.82 -2.52
C MET A 313 7.63 5.42 -2.25
N LEU A 314 6.79 5.32 -3.30
CA LEU A 314 5.39 4.91 -3.19
C LEU A 314 5.26 3.55 -2.53
N VAL A 315 6.00 2.55 -3.04
CA VAL A 315 5.92 1.17 -2.53
C VAL A 315 6.43 1.08 -1.09
N ALA A 316 7.58 1.70 -0.80
CA ALA A 316 8.18 1.66 0.54
C ALA A 316 7.28 2.36 1.57
N CYS A 317 6.71 3.52 1.23
CA CYS A 317 5.82 4.27 2.13
C CYS A 317 4.50 3.53 2.37
N ARG A 318 3.87 2.97 1.34
CA ARG A 318 2.63 2.17 1.48
C ARG A 318 2.87 0.91 2.31
N ALA A 319 3.96 0.18 2.07
CA ALA A 319 4.32 -0.99 2.86
C ALA A 319 4.61 -0.62 4.34
N THR A 320 5.29 0.49 4.59
CA THR A 320 5.54 0.99 5.94
C THR A 320 4.25 1.40 6.63
N LEU A 321 3.36 2.14 5.93
CA LEU A 321 2.05 2.52 6.46
C LEU A 321 1.22 1.30 6.84
N GLN A 322 1.21 0.26 6.00
CA GLN A 322 0.50 -0.99 6.24
C GLN A 322 1.03 -1.70 7.50
N ARG A 323 2.36 -1.78 7.68
CA ARG A 323 2.97 -2.40 8.88
C ARG A 323 2.68 -1.65 10.17
N LEU A 324 2.58 -0.32 10.10
CA LEU A 324 2.36 0.54 11.26
C LEU A 324 0.87 0.74 11.59
N THR A 325 -0.03 0.20 10.76
CA THR A 325 -1.48 0.35 10.92
C THR A 325 -2.09 -0.96 11.44
N GLU A 326 -3.04 -0.85 12.36
CA GLU A 326 -3.83 -2.00 12.86
C GLU A 326 -4.65 -2.61 11.73
N LEU A 327 -4.72 -3.96 11.65
CA LEU A 327 -5.46 -4.68 10.60
C LEU A 327 -6.90 -4.17 10.40
N ARG A 328 -7.60 -3.88 11.50
CA ARG A 328 -8.99 -3.35 11.48
C ARG A 328 -9.13 -1.96 10.86
N LEU A 329 -8.04 -1.19 10.80
CA LEU A 329 -8.04 0.20 10.33
C LEU A 329 -7.38 0.35 8.96
N VAL A 330 -6.78 -0.71 8.40
CA VAL A 330 -5.99 -0.64 7.16
C VAL A 330 -6.82 -0.06 6.02
N SER A 331 -8.04 -0.54 5.77
CA SER A 331 -8.92 -0.04 4.71
C SER A 331 -9.20 1.46 4.84
N HIS A 332 -9.54 1.92 6.04
CA HIS A 332 -9.85 3.33 6.32
C HIS A 332 -8.62 4.24 6.21
N VAL A 333 -7.46 3.75 6.68
CA VAL A 333 -6.19 4.48 6.60
C VAL A 333 -5.74 4.63 5.15
N PHE A 334 -5.87 3.57 4.34
CA PHE A 334 -5.53 3.64 2.92
C PHE A 334 -6.50 4.51 2.13
N ALA A 335 -7.81 4.47 2.42
CA ALA A 335 -8.77 5.39 1.81
C ALA A 335 -8.44 6.86 2.14
N ALA A 336 -8.03 7.14 3.38
CA ALA A 336 -7.59 8.47 3.78
C ALA A 336 -6.29 8.89 3.10
N ALA A 337 -5.34 7.97 2.94
CA ALA A 337 -4.09 8.21 2.23
C ALA A 337 -4.33 8.52 0.75
N GLU A 338 -5.16 7.75 0.05
CA GLU A 338 -5.55 7.98 -1.35
C GLU A 338 -6.24 9.34 -1.55
N ALA A 339 -7.16 9.71 -0.65
CA ALA A 339 -7.81 11.02 -0.71
C ALA A 339 -6.80 12.16 -0.54
N LEU A 340 -5.84 11.99 0.37
CA LEU A 340 -4.82 13.01 0.63
C LEU A 340 -3.77 13.07 -0.48
N GLU A 341 -3.36 11.93 -1.05
CA GLU A 341 -2.52 11.87 -2.25
C GLU A 341 -3.17 12.62 -3.42
N SER A 342 -4.47 12.40 -3.65
CA SER A 342 -5.23 13.07 -4.71
C SER A 342 -5.32 14.58 -4.49
N ALA A 343 -5.54 15.02 -3.24
CA ALA A 343 -5.55 16.44 -2.89
C ALA A 343 -4.16 17.08 -3.08
N MET A 344 -3.09 16.35 -2.77
CA MET A 344 -1.72 16.84 -2.96
C MET A 344 -1.30 16.85 -4.42
N LEU A 345 -1.78 15.93 -5.24
CA LEU A 345 -1.60 15.96 -6.70
C LEU A 345 -2.23 17.23 -7.29
N LEU A 346 -3.45 17.57 -6.86
CA LEU A 346 -4.09 18.84 -7.24
C LEU A 346 -3.30 20.05 -6.75
N ALA A 347 -2.80 20.01 -5.51
CA ALA A 347 -1.96 21.08 -4.95
C ALA A 347 -0.66 21.26 -5.77
N GLY A 348 -0.03 20.18 -6.24
CA GLY A 348 1.14 20.22 -7.12
C GLY A 348 0.84 20.89 -8.46
N ALA A 349 -0.31 20.56 -9.06
CA ALA A 349 -0.75 21.19 -10.31
C ALA A 349 -1.01 22.70 -10.18
N LEU A 350 -1.43 23.17 -9.01
CA LEU A 350 -1.59 24.60 -8.71
C LEU A 350 -0.26 25.27 -8.37
N LEU A 351 0.64 24.57 -7.68
CA LEU A 351 1.89 25.10 -7.17
C LEU A 351 2.89 25.42 -8.29
N VAL A 352 3.00 24.54 -9.30
CA VAL A 352 4.00 24.69 -10.37
C VAL A 352 3.83 25.99 -11.18
N PRO A 353 2.63 26.35 -11.70
CA PRO A 353 2.46 27.61 -12.41
C PRO A 353 2.82 28.82 -11.54
N LEU A 354 2.44 28.81 -10.26
CA LEU A 354 2.78 29.88 -9.32
C LEU A 354 4.29 30.01 -9.11
N LEU A 355 4.98 28.89 -8.90
CA LEU A 355 6.43 28.89 -8.69
C LEU A 355 7.19 29.26 -9.97
N VAL A 356 6.73 28.80 -11.13
CA VAL A 356 7.38 29.13 -12.42
C VAL A 356 7.27 30.62 -12.68
N SER A 357 6.14 31.28 -12.37
CA SER A 357 5.99 32.72 -12.56
C SER A 357 6.81 33.57 -11.60
N THR A 358 7.08 33.07 -10.37
CA THR A 358 7.79 33.86 -9.33
C THR A 358 9.27 33.54 -9.22
N ALA A 359 9.65 32.25 -9.39
CA ALA A 359 11.02 31.76 -9.18
C ALA A 359 11.64 31.10 -10.43
N GLY A 360 10.88 31.02 -11.53
CA GLY A 360 11.29 30.33 -12.74
C GLY A 360 11.36 28.81 -12.57
N ILE A 361 11.71 28.08 -13.63
CA ILE A 361 11.75 26.61 -13.63
C ILE A 361 12.78 26.08 -12.62
N ASN A 362 13.96 26.70 -12.54
CA ASN A 362 15.00 26.27 -11.59
C ASN A 362 14.56 26.45 -10.14
N GLY A 363 14.00 27.62 -9.81
CA GLY A 363 13.45 27.86 -8.47
C GLY A 363 12.35 26.87 -8.11
N THR A 364 11.48 26.56 -9.07
CA THR A 364 10.42 25.54 -8.90
C THR A 364 11.01 24.17 -8.56
N CYS A 365 11.99 23.69 -9.32
CA CYS A 365 12.66 22.42 -9.04
C CYS A 365 13.32 22.39 -7.64
N LEU A 366 13.99 23.50 -7.26
CA LEU A 366 14.64 23.60 -5.94
C LEU A 366 13.64 23.62 -4.79
N VAL A 367 12.50 24.31 -4.95
CA VAL A 367 11.43 24.33 -3.94
C VAL A 367 10.83 22.93 -3.76
N ILE A 368 10.50 22.23 -4.86
CA ILE A 368 9.98 20.86 -4.80
C ILE A 368 10.99 19.91 -4.14
N ALA A 369 12.26 20.00 -4.54
CA ALA A 369 13.33 19.23 -3.93
C ALA A 369 13.44 19.52 -2.41
N GLY A 370 13.38 20.79 -2.03
CA GLY A 370 13.42 21.22 -0.63
C GLY A 370 12.25 20.66 0.19
N ILE A 371 11.04 20.62 -0.36
CA ILE A 371 9.86 20.02 0.29
C ILE A 371 10.08 18.53 0.54
N LEU A 372 10.58 17.78 -0.45
CA LEU A 372 10.85 16.35 -0.32
C LEU A 372 11.94 16.05 0.71
N LEU A 373 13.03 16.82 0.67
CA LEU A 373 14.14 16.67 1.63
C LEU A 373 13.70 17.04 3.05
N ALA A 374 12.90 18.10 3.21
CA ALA A 374 12.34 18.50 4.49
C ALA A 374 11.38 17.42 5.03
N ALA A 375 10.50 16.87 4.18
CA ALA A 375 9.63 15.76 4.57
C ALA A 375 10.45 14.54 5.03
N ALA A 376 11.48 14.15 4.28
CA ALA A 376 12.38 13.07 4.64
C ALA A 376 13.08 13.31 5.99
N ALA A 377 13.58 14.53 6.24
CA ALA A 377 14.23 14.89 7.49
C ALA A 377 13.27 14.87 8.69
N VAL A 378 12.06 15.40 8.54
CA VAL A 378 11.03 15.43 9.61
C VAL A 378 10.58 14.03 10.01
N VAL A 379 10.46 13.11 9.05
CA VAL A 379 9.95 11.76 9.33
C VAL A 379 11.02 10.77 9.79
N LEU A 380 12.29 11.08 9.61
CA LEU A 380 13.41 10.15 9.84
C LEU A 380 13.35 9.48 11.22
N ARG A 381 13.27 10.28 12.29
CA ARG A 381 13.22 9.74 13.66
C ARG A 381 11.89 9.07 13.99
N PRO A 382 10.72 9.72 13.76
CA PRO A 382 9.43 9.11 14.09
C PRO A 382 9.16 7.77 13.39
N ILE A 383 9.54 7.64 12.11
CA ILE A 383 9.29 6.41 11.36
C ILE A 383 10.23 5.27 11.80
N ALA A 384 11.50 5.60 12.09
CA ALA A 384 12.50 4.64 12.55
C ALA A 384 12.13 4.06 13.93
N THR A 385 11.71 4.92 14.87
CA THR A 385 11.31 4.49 16.22
C THR A 385 10.02 3.67 16.19
N ALA A 386 9.04 4.08 15.39
CA ALA A 386 7.76 3.38 15.26
C ALA A 386 7.92 1.99 14.62
N GLU A 387 8.74 1.88 13.57
CA GLU A 387 9.00 0.57 12.94
C GLU A 387 9.82 -0.33 13.86
N GLY A 388 10.75 0.21 14.64
CA GLY A 388 11.47 -0.55 15.66
C GLY A 388 10.54 -1.15 16.72
N ALA A 389 9.57 -0.37 17.20
CA ALA A 389 8.54 -0.84 18.12
C ALA A 389 7.62 -1.92 17.49
N ALA A 390 7.25 -1.73 16.23
CA ALA A 390 6.42 -2.70 15.48
C ALA A 390 7.17 -4.02 15.25
N LEU A 391 8.47 -3.99 14.99
CA LEU A 391 9.31 -5.20 14.86
C LEU A 391 9.37 -5.98 16.16
N GLY A 392 9.57 -5.31 17.30
CA GLY A 392 9.52 -5.97 18.60
C GLY A 392 8.16 -6.62 18.87
N ALA A 393 7.06 -6.01 18.44
CA ALA A 393 5.73 -6.63 18.51
C ALA A 393 5.62 -7.86 17.60
N PHE A 394 6.16 -7.81 16.38
CA PHE A 394 6.16 -8.93 15.45
C PHE A 394 6.97 -10.14 15.96
N GLU A 395 8.14 -9.90 16.56
CA GLU A 395 8.94 -10.96 17.18
C GLU A 395 8.17 -11.62 18.35
N ARG A 396 7.47 -10.81 19.15
CA ARG A 396 6.58 -11.34 20.20
C ARG A 396 5.43 -12.17 19.64
N VAL A 397 4.77 -11.71 18.57
CA VAL A 397 3.70 -12.47 17.89
C VAL A 397 4.21 -13.79 17.34
N SER A 398 5.43 -13.82 16.78
CA SER A 398 6.05 -15.05 16.29
C SER A 398 6.26 -16.05 17.42
N ALA A 399 6.82 -15.61 18.55
CA ALA A 399 7.03 -16.44 19.72
C ALA A 399 5.71 -16.97 20.31
N LEU A 400 4.66 -16.13 20.38
CA LEU A 400 3.33 -16.54 20.85
C LEU A 400 2.68 -17.58 19.94
N ARG A 401 2.93 -17.51 18.62
CA ARG A 401 2.39 -18.47 17.65
C ARG A 401 2.98 -19.87 17.78
N GLU A 402 4.22 -19.99 18.26
CA GLU A 402 4.88 -21.29 18.47
C GLU A 402 4.30 -22.04 19.65
N VAL A 403 3.62 -21.35 20.57
CA VAL A 403 3.00 -21.97 21.75
C VAL A 403 1.72 -22.69 21.33
N SER A 404 1.62 -23.99 21.59
CA SER A 404 0.47 -24.83 21.21
C SER A 404 -0.87 -24.31 21.75
N ALA A 405 -0.88 -23.76 22.94
CA ALA A 405 -2.05 -23.16 23.57
C ALA A 405 -2.58 -21.91 22.84
N LEU A 406 -1.75 -21.20 22.09
CA LEU A 406 -2.06 -19.95 21.40
C LEU A 406 -2.03 -20.08 19.87
N ALA A 407 -1.48 -21.17 19.34
CA ALA A 407 -1.27 -21.38 17.90
C ALA A 407 -2.56 -21.36 17.06
N HIS A 408 -3.71 -21.69 17.68
CA HIS A 408 -5.03 -21.67 17.04
C HIS A 408 -5.63 -20.26 16.91
N LEU A 409 -5.07 -19.27 17.59
CA LEU A 409 -5.59 -17.89 17.58
C LEU A 409 -5.37 -17.22 16.23
N GLY A 410 -6.37 -16.45 15.79
CA GLY A 410 -6.27 -15.65 14.57
C GLY A 410 -5.20 -14.55 14.66
N ALA A 411 -4.68 -14.13 13.51
CA ALA A 411 -3.59 -13.16 13.43
C ALA A 411 -3.86 -11.85 14.20
N ALA A 412 -5.10 -11.35 14.17
CA ALA A 412 -5.48 -10.13 14.89
C ALA A 412 -5.40 -10.28 16.42
N MET A 413 -5.77 -11.47 16.94
CA MET A 413 -5.69 -11.78 18.38
C MET A 413 -4.23 -11.92 18.80
N LEU A 414 -3.41 -12.66 18.04
CA LEU A 414 -1.98 -12.80 18.29
C LEU A 414 -1.25 -11.44 18.27
N GLU A 415 -1.61 -10.53 17.36
CA GLU A 415 -1.09 -9.16 17.38
C GLU A 415 -1.49 -8.39 18.66
N SER A 416 -2.75 -8.54 19.10
CA SER A 416 -3.22 -7.92 20.35
C SER A 416 -2.43 -8.43 21.54
N LEU A 417 -2.24 -9.75 21.63
CA LEU A 417 -1.42 -10.39 22.67
C LEU A 417 0.05 -9.95 22.59
N GLY A 418 0.65 -9.91 21.40
CA GLY A 418 2.04 -9.46 21.21
C GLY A 418 2.29 -8.01 21.60
N ARG A 419 1.25 -7.15 21.55
CA ARG A 419 1.32 -5.76 22.06
C ARG A 419 1.18 -5.70 23.58
N ALA A 420 0.36 -6.55 24.17
CA ALA A 420 0.14 -6.61 25.62
C ALA A 420 1.28 -7.33 26.34
N ALA A 421 1.95 -8.28 25.68
CA ALA A 421 3.00 -9.11 26.25
C ALA A 421 4.20 -8.28 26.72
N GLN A 422 4.62 -8.50 27.97
CA GLN A 422 5.76 -7.85 28.60
C GLN A 422 6.98 -8.78 28.56
N PRO A 423 8.14 -8.33 28.05
CA PRO A 423 9.36 -9.13 28.06
C PRO A 423 9.99 -9.13 29.48
N HIS A 424 10.39 -10.33 29.93
CA HIS A 424 11.14 -10.53 31.18
C HIS A 424 12.36 -11.40 30.93
N THR A 425 13.43 -11.15 31.68
CA THR A 425 14.66 -11.96 31.65
C THR A 425 14.91 -12.50 33.05
N PHE A 426 15.15 -13.78 33.16
CA PHE A 426 15.45 -14.50 34.40
C PHE A 426 16.86 -15.06 34.32
N ALA A 427 17.63 -14.85 35.37
CA ALA A 427 18.96 -15.43 35.48
C ALA A 427 18.88 -16.93 35.79
N ALA A 428 19.93 -17.68 35.42
CA ALA A 428 20.03 -19.10 35.77
C ALA A 428 19.86 -19.31 37.29
N GLY A 429 19.06 -20.30 37.65
CA GLY A 429 18.73 -20.63 39.05
C GLY A 429 17.61 -19.80 39.67
N SER A 430 17.10 -18.76 39.00
CA SER A 430 15.98 -17.96 39.53
C SER A 430 14.63 -18.65 39.26
N ALA A 431 13.69 -18.50 40.20
CA ALA A 431 12.33 -19.01 40.02
C ALA A 431 11.49 -18.03 39.20
N LEU A 432 10.82 -18.52 38.15
CA LEU A 432 9.81 -17.79 37.42
C LEU A 432 8.46 -17.81 38.15
N MET A 433 8.16 -18.92 38.83
CA MET A 433 6.94 -19.16 39.60
C MET A 433 7.25 -20.13 40.72
N THR A 434 6.55 -20.00 41.85
CA THR A 434 6.74 -20.87 43.03
C THR A 434 5.44 -21.67 43.28
N GLN A 435 5.56 -22.95 43.55
CA GLN A 435 4.42 -23.83 43.92
C GLN A 435 3.69 -23.26 45.14
N GLY A 436 2.35 -23.23 45.10
CA GLY A 436 1.50 -22.73 46.18
C GLY A 436 1.21 -21.22 46.13
N GLU A 437 1.92 -20.42 45.34
CA GLU A 437 1.63 -19.00 45.14
C GLU A 437 0.38 -18.77 44.30
N PRO A 438 -0.33 -17.64 44.46
CA PRO A 438 -1.37 -17.23 43.55
C PRO A 438 -0.80 -16.96 42.13
N GLY A 439 -1.53 -17.35 41.11
CA GLY A 439 -1.07 -17.19 39.71
C GLY A 439 -1.85 -16.12 38.95
N ASP A 440 -1.18 -15.03 38.56
CA ASP A 440 -1.79 -13.92 37.84
C ASP A 440 -1.21 -13.69 36.42
N VAL A 441 -0.16 -14.47 36.06
CA VAL A 441 0.59 -14.27 34.84
C VAL A 441 0.82 -15.60 34.12
N TYR A 442 0.65 -15.59 32.80
CA TYR A 442 1.09 -16.64 31.89
C TYR A 442 2.45 -16.29 31.32
N GLN A 443 3.41 -17.20 31.34
CA GLN A 443 4.76 -16.98 30.81
C GLN A 443 4.99 -17.84 29.58
N VAL A 444 5.43 -17.23 28.49
CA VAL A 444 5.87 -17.90 27.26
C VAL A 444 7.39 -17.85 27.18
N ILE A 445 8.03 -18.99 27.07
CA ILE A 445 9.49 -19.12 26.97
C ILE A 445 9.89 -18.79 25.54
N VAL A 446 10.66 -17.72 25.37
CA VAL A 446 11.18 -17.28 24.05
C VAL A 446 12.56 -17.87 23.80
N ASN A 447 13.40 -17.90 24.84
CA ASN A 447 14.75 -18.43 24.79
C ASN A 447 15.13 -18.99 26.17
N GLY A 448 16.05 -19.97 26.20
CA GLY A 448 16.47 -20.64 27.42
C GLY A 448 15.59 -21.83 27.80
N HIS A 449 15.90 -22.48 28.94
CA HIS A 449 15.21 -23.67 29.44
C HIS A 449 14.81 -23.51 30.89
N VAL A 450 13.74 -24.16 31.29
CA VAL A 450 13.24 -24.16 32.65
C VAL A 450 12.98 -25.59 33.13
N ASP A 451 13.28 -25.84 34.41
CA ASP A 451 12.85 -27.05 35.11
C ASP A 451 11.54 -26.80 35.85
N ILE A 452 10.60 -27.72 35.66
CA ILE A 452 9.36 -27.74 36.43
C ILE A 452 9.51 -28.75 37.55
N SER A 453 9.40 -28.27 38.80
CA SER A 453 9.50 -29.12 39.99
C SER A 453 8.20 -29.09 40.82
N GLN A 454 7.80 -30.24 41.33
CA GLN A 454 6.65 -30.39 42.23
C GLN A 454 7.11 -31.12 43.52
N ASN A 455 6.80 -30.53 44.62
CA ASN A 455 7.24 -31.03 45.94
C ASN A 455 8.75 -31.30 46.02
N GLY A 456 9.54 -30.47 45.36
CA GLY A 456 11.01 -30.56 45.36
C GLY A 456 11.60 -31.55 44.32
N SER A 457 10.80 -32.28 43.58
CA SER A 457 11.26 -33.20 42.53
C SER A 457 11.04 -32.57 41.16
N VAL A 458 12.05 -32.58 40.28
CA VAL A 458 11.90 -32.16 38.89
C VAL A 458 11.05 -33.16 38.12
N ILE A 459 9.94 -32.71 37.59
CA ILE A 459 8.96 -33.54 36.86
C ILE A 459 9.02 -33.33 35.36
N ASN A 460 9.47 -32.17 34.89
CA ASN A 460 9.57 -31.87 33.44
C ASN A 460 10.60 -30.76 33.20
N GLN A 461 11.06 -30.66 31.94
CA GLN A 461 11.90 -29.60 31.45
C GLN A 461 11.28 -29.01 30.19
N LEU A 462 11.19 -27.67 30.10
CA LEU A 462 10.60 -26.96 28.97
C LEU A 462 11.58 -25.95 28.39
N GLY A 463 11.49 -25.74 27.06
CA GLY A 463 12.31 -24.81 26.30
C GLY A 463 11.48 -23.83 25.47
N PRO A 464 12.13 -23.14 24.51
CA PRO A 464 11.48 -22.16 23.64
C PRO A 464 10.22 -22.70 22.96
N GLY A 465 9.21 -21.83 22.80
CA GLY A 465 7.89 -22.20 22.26
C GLY A 465 6.97 -22.88 23.28
N SER A 466 7.39 -23.02 24.54
CA SER A 466 6.55 -23.55 25.61
C SER A 466 5.93 -22.44 26.45
N GLY A 467 4.75 -22.71 27.00
CA GLY A 467 4.07 -21.82 27.93
C GLY A 467 3.90 -22.47 29.29
N VAL A 468 3.96 -21.67 30.36
CA VAL A 468 3.82 -22.11 31.74
C VAL A 468 2.86 -21.20 32.53
N GLY A 469 2.17 -21.79 33.49
CA GLY A 469 1.30 -21.06 34.42
C GLY A 469 -0.16 -20.98 34.02
N GLU A 470 -0.58 -21.64 32.92
CA GLU A 470 -1.95 -21.66 32.41
C GLU A 470 -2.95 -22.25 33.42
N LEU A 471 -2.56 -23.27 34.19
CA LEU A 471 -3.44 -24.00 35.10
C LEU A 471 -4.02 -23.09 36.20
N ALA A 472 -3.17 -22.26 36.84
CA ALA A 472 -3.61 -21.33 37.85
C ALA A 472 -4.46 -20.16 37.32
N LEU A 473 -4.44 -19.91 36.01
CA LEU A 473 -5.30 -18.92 35.34
C LEU A 473 -6.66 -19.49 34.94
N LEU A 474 -6.68 -20.72 34.46
CA LEU A 474 -7.89 -21.41 33.99
C LEU A 474 -8.73 -21.99 35.13
N PHE A 475 -8.06 -22.44 36.20
CA PHE A 475 -8.70 -23.07 37.36
C PHE A 475 -8.44 -22.22 38.63
N PRO A 476 -9.36 -22.19 39.60
CA PRO A 476 -9.20 -21.45 40.85
C PRO A 476 -8.24 -22.18 41.80
N THR A 477 -7.02 -22.46 41.35
CA THR A 477 -6.00 -23.20 42.11
C THR A 477 -4.72 -22.36 42.19
N PRO A 478 -3.92 -22.44 43.30
CA PRO A 478 -2.58 -21.92 43.34
C PRO A 478 -1.67 -22.57 42.27
N ARG A 479 -0.45 -22.02 42.10
CA ARG A 479 0.57 -22.62 41.23
C ARG A 479 0.81 -24.07 41.63
N THR A 480 0.68 -24.99 40.69
CA THR A 480 0.78 -26.42 40.90
C THR A 480 2.23 -26.91 41.00
N ALA A 481 3.17 -26.14 40.45
CA ALA A 481 4.59 -26.45 40.41
C ALA A 481 5.45 -25.20 40.50
N THR A 482 6.72 -25.38 40.90
CA THR A 482 7.76 -24.35 40.80
C THR A 482 8.44 -24.45 39.43
N VAL A 483 8.66 -23.32 38.79
CA VAL A 483 9.36 -23.21 37.50
C VAL A 483 10.66 -22.45 37.75
N THR A 484 11.81 -23.09 37.51
CA THR A 484 13.14 -22.54 37.76
C THR A 484 13.93 -22.47 36.46
N ALA A 485 14.59 -21.37 36.19
CA ALA A 485 15.48 -21.18 35.05
C ALA A 485 16.74 -22.05 35.18
N THR A 486 17.06 -22.87 34.18
CA THR A 486 18.30 -23.65 34.14
C THR A 486 19.47 -22.88 33.53
N ASP A 487 19.18 -21.97 32.65
CA ASP A 487 20.10 -21.02 31.99
C ASP A 487 19.48 -19.59 32.02
N GLU A 488 20.01 -18.64 31.27
CA GLU A 488 19.36 -17.34 31.12
C GLU A 488 18.11 -17.48 30.26
N VAL A 489 16.93 -17.22 30.86
CA VAL A 489 15.62 -17.40 30.23
C VAL A 489 14.99 -16.06 29.90
N ASN A 490 14.62 -15.87 28.62
CA ASN A 490 13.81 -14.76 28.17
C ASN A 490 12.36 -15.22 27.99
N THR A 491 11.42 -14.53 28.60
CA THR A 491 9.99 -14.85 28.53
C THR A 491 9.16 -13.66 28.07
N LEU A 492 7.95 -13.96 27.61
CA LEU A 492 6.86 -13.00 27.41
C LEU A 492 5.77 -13.31 28.42
N SER A 493 5.45 -12.34 29.28
CA SER A 493 4.38 -12.47 30.24
C SER A 493 3.09 -11.85 29.74
N LEU A 494 1.98 -12.55 29.95
CA LEU A 494 0.62 -12.09 29.72
C LEU A 494 -0.13 -12.09 31.03
N ASP A 495 -0.80 -10.99 31.37
CA ASP A 495 -1.66 -10.95 32.55
C ASP A 495 -2.89 -11.87 32.38
N ARG A 496 -3.51 -12.22 33.51
CA ARG A 496 -4.66 -13.12 33.57
C ARG A 496 -5.81 -12.66 32.67
N GLU A 497 -6.15 -11.40 32.70
CA GLU A 497 -7.29 -10.84 31.97
C GLU A 497 -7.08 -10.96 30.47
N THR A 498 -5.92 -10.55 29.99
CA THR A 498 -5.52 -10.61 28.58
C THR A 498 -5.48 -12.04 28.07
N PHE A 499 -4.91 -12.98 28.85
CA PHE A 499 -4.83 -14.39 28.48
C PHE A 499 -6.22 -15.05 28.42
N LEU A 500 -7.06 -14.85 29.42
CA LEU A 500 -8.42 -15.42 29.47
C LEU A 500 -9.32 -14.81 28.39
N LEU A 501 -9.21 -13.52 28.11
CA LEU A 501 -9.98 -12.87 27.03
C LEU A 501 -9.67 -13.50 25.66
N ALA A 502 -8.40 -13.82 25.40
CA ALA A 502 -8.00 -14.46 24.16
C ALA A 502 -8.62 -15.86 24.00
N LEU A 503 -8.60 -16.66 25.07
CA LEU A 503 -9.16 -18.01 25.05
C LEU A 503 -10.68 -18.05 25.04
N THR A 504 -11.37 -17.06 25.64
CA THR A 504 -12.83 -16.97 25.63
C THR A 504 -13.38 -16.52 24.28
N GLN A 505 -12.70 -15.62 23.59
CA GLN A 505 -13.11 -15.16 22.26
C GLN A 505 -12.82 -16.17 21.16
N GLN A 506 -11.75 -16.95 21.31
CA GLN A 506 -11.35 -18.00 20.38
C GLN A 506 -10.93 -19.24 21.19
N PRO A 507 -11.90 -20.09 21.58
CA PRO A 507 -11.60 -21.24 22.43
C PRO A 507 -10.66 -22.23 21.70
N PRO A 508 -9.71 -22.83 22.42
CA PRO A 508 -8.78 -23.78 21.85
C PRO A 508 -9.54 -25.02 21.34
N PRO A 509 -9.01 -25.71 20.31
CA PRO A 509 -9.53 -26.99 19.86
C PRO A 509 -9.66 -27.98 21.01
N THR A 510 -10.65 -28.87 20.95
CA THR A 510 -10.93 -29.83 22.02
C THR A 510 -9.71 -30.67 22.43
N SER A 511 -8.81 -30.95 21.47
CA SER A 511 -7.55 -31.67 21.72
C SER A 511 -6.58 -30.86 22.59
N VAL A 512 -6.47 -29.54 22.40
CA VAL A 512 -5.60 -28.64 23.18
C VAL A 512 -6.20 -28.46 24.58
N TYR A 513 -7.52 -28.30 24.68
CA TYR A 513 -8.21 -28.21 25.96
C TYR A 513 -8.09 -29.50 26.78
N ALA A 514 -8.23 -30.68 26.13
CA ALA A 514 -7.99 -31.96 26.77
C ALA A 514 -6.56 -32.13 27.27
N LEU A 515 -5.55 -31.63 26.51
CA LEU A 515 -4.15 -31.64 26.96
C LEU A 515 -3.94 -30.75 28.18
N MET A 516 -4.56 -29.58 28.24
CA MET A 516 -4.51 -28.69 29.41
C MET A 516 -5.17 -29.33 30.64
N GLN A 517 -6.31 -30.02 30.45
CA GLN A 517 -6.97 -30.77 31.53
C GLN A 517 -6.14 -31.96 32.00
N SER A 518 -5.51 -32.72 31.08
CA SER A 518 -4.66 -33.85 31.44
C SER A 518 -3.45 -33.42 32.26
N ARG A 519 -2.84 -32.27 31.94
CA ARG A 519 -1.77 -31.67 32.76
C ARG A 519 -2.23 -31.25 34.16
N ALA A 520 -3.50 -30.89 34.31
CA ALA A 520 -4.07 -30.56 35.62
C ALA A 520 -4.27 -31.80 36.52
N THR A 521 -4.55 -32.98 35.87
CA THR A 521 -4.81 -34.23 36.57
C THR A 521 -3.58 -35.15 36.61
N ASP A 522 -2.71 -35.13 35.61
CA ASP A 522 -1.48 -35.90 35.53
C ASP A 522 -0.37 -35.08 34.86
N PRO A 523 0.57 -34.50 35.66
CA PRO A 523 1.66 -33.69 35.14
C PRO A 523 2.64 -34.44 34.23
N PHE A 524 2.57 -35.76 34.10
CA PHE A 524 3.50 -36.58 33.31
C PHE A 524 3.03 -36.85 31.86
N THR A 525 1.94 -36.30 31.42
CA THR A 525 1.33 -36.61 30.11
C THR A 525 2.21 -36.25 28.90
N ASP A 526 3.17 -35.35 29.05
CA ASP A 526 4.04 -34.88 27.95
C ASP A 526 5.45 -35.52 27.88
N LEU A 527 5.74 -36.51 28.74
CA LEU A 527 7.04 -37.18 28.65
C LEU A 527 7.05 -38.15 27.46
N PRO A 528 8.04 -38.04 26.54
CA PRO A 528 8.24 -39.05 25.50
C PRO A 528 8.46 -40.40 26.15
N SER A 529 7.87 -41.45 25.56
CA SER A 529 7.86 -42.83 26.10
C SER A 529 9.24 -43.43 26.47
N SER A 530 10.33 -42.78 26.05
CA SER A 530 11.71 -43.13 26.37
C SER A 530 12.23 -42.63 27.73
N SER A 531 11.51 -41.75 28.43
CA SER A 531 11.92 -41.17 29.72
C SER A 531 11.14 -41.73 30.94
N ARG A 532 10.23 -42.66 30.73
CA ARG A 532 9.64 -43.45 31.83
C ARG A 532 10.64 -44.52 32.29
N ILE A 533 11.69 -44.08 32.97
CA ILE A 533 12.61 -45.01 33.66
C ILE A 533 11.91 -45.52 34.90
N GLY A 534 11.63 -46.82 34.87
CA GLY A 534 11.21 -47.74 35.89
C GLY A 534 11.16 -47.30 37.34
N THR A 535 9.95 -47.27 37.85
CA THR A 535 9.71 -47.68 39.24
C THR A 535 8.95 -49.00 39.16
N GLU A 536 9.65 -50.11 38.94
CA GLU A 536 9.15 -51.39 39.40
C GLU A 536 9.31 -51.41 40.94
N PRO A 537 8.29 -51.79 41.70
CA PRO A 537 8.43 -52.01 43.15
C PRO A 537 9.11 -53.37 43.39
N VAL A 538 10.15 -53.35 44.21
CA VAL A 538 10.68 -54.54 44.87
C VAL A 538 9.83 -54.88 46.07
#